data_3a24569224e82e87ff1429280fb765bf
#
_entry.id   3a24569224e82e87ff1429280fb765bf
#
_cell.length_a   1.000
_cell.length_b   1.000
_cell.length_c   1.000
_cell.angle_alpha   90.00
_cell.angle_beta   90.00
_cell.angle_gamma   90.00
#
_symmetry.space_group_name_H-M   'P 1'
#
loop_
_entity.id
_entity.type
_entity.pdbx_description
1 polymer ?
#
loop_
_entity_poly.entity_id
_entity_poly.type
_entity_poly.pdbx_seq_one_letter_code
_entity_poly.pdbx_strand_id
1 'polypeptide(L)'
;MNEKQLGDPTAIEIPAEAETAAAEAAEEEQPWLRLDRRMLLVHPVNEVVKLLPVLLVSVVLGSQSGNHWWGLGVVTLLVIFGLLRYFTTTYRIGPVHVQLRTGVFQKKLLSVPRSRIRSVDVEAGVMHRLLGLSIVRIGTGQRAGSGHDSNKFELNALSTALVPDLRAALLAGAQQARRLETPGTPVESITEPVDTEIGHWEPSWVRYAPFSFTGIAIIAAIIGISFQYGIGTAVAKSSAVSDSFDSLESLGIALMVVIALVVLLVLSSALACVQYLIAFGDMKLTDNGRILHVSHGLLKTRQTTLDRARLRGTTLKEPLLLRLARGARLDAIMTGVSAEKKESSLLLPQGPRREAERVMATVIGDSRQASAPLIPHGPAARRRRYTRALFLAAVAFLVCVACAASGLDVPIYAWFGVAVLAIGGTALAFDRYNGLGHAVLPGWLITRNGSLDRQRHSLESEGVIGWTVRETFFQRRAGVATVVAATPAGTGSYEVIDLPAENAWALIEAVTPGGGDVWAGRR
;
A
#
# COMPACT_ATOMS: atom_id res chain seq x y z
N MET A 1 -41.33 42.03 42.40
CA MET A 1 -40.22 42.87 41.92
C MET A 1 -39.36 41.99 41.05
N ASN A 2 -39.56 42.07 39.75
CA ASN A 2 -38.83 41.26 38.74
C ASN A 2 -37.66 42.10 38.24
N GLU A 3 -36.46 41.67 38.54
CA GLU A 3 -35.25 42.21 37.93
C GLU A 3 -34.98 41.43 36.61
N LYS A 4 -35.27 42.09 35.50
CA LYS A 4 -34.88 41.66 34.16
C LYS A 4 -33.36 41.81 34.04
N GLN A 5 -32.65 40.70 33.88
CA GLN A 5 -31.29 40.70 33.37
C GLN A 5 -31.34 41.19 31.92
N LEU A 6 -30.81 42.39 31.66
CA LEU A 6 -30.48 42.87 30.33
C LEU A 6 -29.26 42.04 29.82
N GLY A 7 -29.49 41.22 28.84
CA GLY A 7 -28.41 40.62 28.04
C GLY A 7 -27.73 41.73 27.21
N ASP A 8 -26.42 41.66 27.16
CA ASP A 8 -25.52 42.53 26.38
C ASP A 8 -25.79 42.38 24.86
N PRO A 9 -26.16 43.46 24.11
CA PRO A 9 -26.64 43.33 22.74
C PRO A 9 -25.52 43.45 21.68
N THR A 10 -24.26 43.07 21.98
CA THR A 10 -23.14 43.32 21.02
C THR A 10 -22.39 42.05 20.56
N ALA A 11 -22.93 40.86 20.75
CA ALA A 11 -22.43 39.69 20.03
C ALA A 11 -23.20 39.53 18.72
N ILE A 12 -22.76 40.22 17.66
CA ILE A 12 -23.18 39.93 16.28
C ILE A 12 -22.65 38.54 15.94
N GLU A 13 -23.50 37.51 16.02
CA GLU A 13 -23.22 36.22 15.41
C GLU A 13 -23.09 36.40 13.91
N ILE A 14 -21.86 36.49 13.43
CA ILE A 14 -21.59 36.47 11.99
C ILE A 14 -21.97 35.05 11.51
N PRO A 15 -22.89 34.93 10.53
CA PRO A 15 -23.25 33.63 10.00
C PRO A 15 -21.97 32.90 9.51
N ALA A 16 -21.84 31.60 9.79
CA ALA A 16 -20.67 30.79 9.41
C ALA A 16 -20.37 30.86 7.89
N GLU A 17 -21.37 31.12 7.08
CA GLU A 17 -21.24 31.37 5.64
C GLU A 17 -20.49 32.69 5.33
N ALA A 18 -20.70 33.74 6.13
CA ALA A 18 -20.02 35.02 5.95
C ALA A 18 -18.54 34.95 6.36
N GLU A 19 -18.19 34.18 7.41
CA GLU A 19 -16.79 33.90 7.79
C GLU A 19 -16.09 33.08 6.71
N THR A 20 -16.76 32.10 6.13
CA THR A 20 -16.19 31.27 5.05
C THR A 20 -15.94 32.11 3.80
N ALA A 21 -16.90 32.96 3.41
CA ALA A 21 -16.77 33.86 2.27
C ALA A 21 -15.65 34.90 2.47
N ALA A 22 -15.51 35.44 3.69
CA ALA A 22 -14.43 36.38 4.01
C ALA A 22 -13.05 35.68 3.97
N ALA A 23 -12.96 34.43 4.44
CA ALA A 23 -11.75 33.62 4.37
C ALA A 23 -11.37 33.24 2.94
N GLU A 24 -12.35 32.96 2.08
CA GLU A 24 -12.14 32.71 0.64
C GLU A 24 -11.69 33.98 -0.10
N ALA A 25 -12.27 35.14 0.22
CA ALA A 25 -11.84 36.43 -0.34
C ALA A 25 -10.39 36.76 0.08
N ALA A 26 -10.05 36.56 1.35
CA ALA A 26 -8.67 36.74 1.85
C ALA A 26 -7.69 35.75 1.19
N GLU A 27 -8.15 34.58 0.77
CA GLU A 27 -7.37 33.61 0.02
C GLU A 27 -7.07 34.10 -1.41
N GLU A 28 -8.00 34.77 -2.06
CA GLU A 28 -7.80 35.29 -3.42
C GLU A 28 -6.75 36.41 -3.47
N GLU A 29 -6.58 37.16 -2.41
CA GLU A 29 -5.55 38.22 -2.29
C GLU A 29 -4.15 37.67 -2.05
N GLN A 30 -3.99 36.41 -1.63
CA GLN A 30 -2.67 35.83 -1.36
C GLN A 30 -1.87 35.61 -2.65
N PRO A 31 -0.55 35.96 -2.65
CA PRO A 31 0.28 35.82 -3.83
C PRO A 31 0.54 34.35 -4.16
N TRP A 32 0.58 34.05 -5.47
CA TRP A 32 0.99 32.74 -5.96
C TRP A 32 2.49 32.56 -5.73
N LEU A 33 2.85 31.54 -4.97
CA LEU A 33 4.23 31.16 -4.67
C LEU A 33 4.76 30.26 -5.80
N ARG A 34 6.04 30.43 -6.12
CA ARG A 34 6.76 29.57 -7.06
C ARG A 34 7.54 28.50 -6.31
N LEU A 35 7.81 27.41 -6.99
CA LEU A 35 8.71 26.37 -6.51
C LEU A 35 10.13 26.91 -6.35
N ASP A 36 10.94 26.30 -5.48
CA ASP A 36 12.33 26.71 -5.24
C ASP A 36 13.17 26.62 -6.53
N ARG A 37 14.00 27.63 -6.79
CA ARG A 37 14.85 27.71 -8.00
C ARG A 37 15.82 26.54 -8.12
N ARG A 38 16.23 25.92 -7.01
CA ARG A 38 17.11 24.75 -6.98
C ARG A 38 16.50 23.53 -7.69
N MET A 39 15.19 23.51 -7.88
CA MET A 39 14.48 22.49 -8.67
C MET A 39 14.91 22.47 -10.14
N LEU A 40 15.37 23.59 -10.68
CA LEU A 40 15.91 23.65 -12.05
C LEU A 40 17.11 22.70 -12.23
N LEU A 41 17.83 22.37 -11.17
CA LEU A 41 18.94 21.39 -11.21
C LEU A 41 18.43 19.96 -11.03
N VAL A 42 17.37 19.74 -10.24
CA VAL A 42 16.85 18.41 -9.95
C VAL A 42 16.06 17.82 -11.12
N HIS A 43 15.24 18.65 -11.79
CA HIS A 43 14.35 18.18 -12.86
C HIS A 43 15.10 17.56 -14.05
N PRO A 44 16.10 18.24 -14.63
CA PRO A 44 16.86 17.66 -15.76
C PRO A 44 17.58 16.37 -15.38
N VAL A 45 18.23 16.36 -14.19
CA VAL A 45 18.95 15.17 -13.72
C VAL A 45 18.02 13.99 -13.54
N ASN A 46 16.86 14.22 -12.94
CA ASN A 46 15.89 13.15 -12.69
C ASN A 46 15.27 12.60 -13.99
N GLU A 47 15.03 13.46 -15.00
CA GLU A 47 14.55 13.02 -16.31
C GLU A 47 15.64 12.28 -17.09
N VAL A 48 16.89 12.77 -17.07
CA VAL A 48 18.02 12.06 -17.68
C VAL A 48 18.24 10.70 -17.02
N VAL A 49 18.18 10.59 -15.70
CA VAL A 49 18.33 9.31 -14.97
C VAL A 49 17.21 8.32 -15.34
N LYS A 50 15.97 8.77 -15.47
CA LYS A 50 14.85 7.91 -15.92
C LYS A 50 15.04 7.43 -17.36
N LEU A 51 15.62 8.25 -18.21
CA LEU A 51 15.86 7.96 -19.62
C LEU A 51 17.21 7.26 -19.85
N LEU A 52 18.06 7.16 -18.84
CA LEU A 52 19.38 6.53 -18.96
C LEU A 52 19.32 5.12 -19.56
N PRO A 53 18.37 4.23 -19.22
CA PRO A 53 18.21 2.95 -19.90
C PRO A 53 17.90 3.10 -21.40
N VAL A 54 17.01 4.04 -21.75
CA VAL A 54 16.64 4.31 -23.14
C VAL A 54 17.81 4.92 -23.91
N LEU A 55 18.58 5.81 -23.26
CA LEU A 55 19.79 6.41 -23.82
C LEU A 55 20.88 5.37 -24.07
N LEU A 56 21.15 4.48 -23.12
CA LEU A 56 22.10 3.39 -23.30
C LEU A 56 21.70 2.50 -24.47
N VAL A 57 20.41 2.17 -24.57
CA VAL A 57 19.87 1.39 -25.68
C VAL A 57 19.98 2.14 -27.01
N SER A 58 19.66 3.44 -27.04
CA SER A 58 19.77 4.24 -28.27
C SER A 58 21.20 4.42 -28.73
N VAL A 59 22.17 4.49 -27.81
CA VAL A 59 23.60 4.52 -28.17
C VAL A 59 24.06 3.18 -28.73
N VAL A 60 23.65 2.06 -28.13
CA VAL A 60 24.00 0.70 -28.59
C VAL A 60 23.36 0.39 -29.93
N LEU A 61 22.08 0.70 -30.13
CA LEU A 61 21.36 0.48 -31.39
C LEU A 61 21.73 1.54 -32.46
N GLY A 62 21.96 2.78 -32.06
CA GLY A 62 22.36 3.88 -32.94
C GLY A 62 23.75 3.71 -33.50
N SER A 63 24.63 2.94 -32.86
CA SER A 63 25.95 2.58 -33.40
C SER A 63 25.84 1.70 -34.68
N GLN A 64 24.73 0.97 -34.83
CA GLN A 64 24.46 0.15 -36.02
C GLN A 64 23.80 0.93 -37.18
N SER A 65 23.09 2.04 -36.89
CA SER A 65 22.34 2.82 -37.89
C SER A 65 23.01 4.16 -38.29
N GLY A 66 24.14 4.50 -37.70
CA GLY A 66 24.92 5.70 -38.05
C GLY A 66 24.29 7.06 -37.67
N ASN A 67 23.13 7.09 -37.03
CA ASN A 67 22.41 8.33 -36.74
C ASN A 67 22.19 8.57 -35.25
N HIS A 68 23.22 9.01 -34.54
CA HIS A 68 23.25 9.28 -33.11
C HIS A 68 22.46 10.55 -32.70
N TRP A 69 22.12 11.41 -33.64
CA TRP A 69 21.55 12.72 -33.41
C TRP A 69 20.08 12.67 -32.93
N TRP A 70 19.34 11.64 -33.34
CA TRP A 70 17.94 11.47 -32.94
C TRP A 70 17.77 11.27 -31.41
N GLY A 71 18.63 10.47 -30.80
CA GLY A 71 18.61 10.25 -29.34
C GLY A 71 18.90 11.53 -28.57
N LEU A 72 19.89 12.31 -29.02
CA LEU A 72 20.22 13.61 -28.44
C LEU A 72 19.09 14.63 -28.61
N GLY A 73 18.43 14.66 -29.77
CA GLY A 73 17.28 15.53 -30.03
C GLY A 73 16.10 15.25 -29.07
N VAL A 74 15.76 13.97 -28.89
CA VAL A 74 14.68 13.57 -27.95
C VAL A 74 15.00 13.96 -26.52
N VAL A 75 16.25 13.71 -26.05
CA VAL A 75 16.68 14.10 -24.69
C VAL A 75 16.61 15.60 -24.50
N THR A 76 17.11 16.38 -25.44
CA THR A 76 17.07 17.84 -25.39
C THR A 76 15.63 18.35 -25.32
N LEU A 77 14.72 17.80 -26.12
CA LEU A 77 13.31 18.14 -26.11
C LEU A 77 12.65 17.83 -24.75
N LEU A 78 12.96 16.69 -24.15
CA LEU A 78 12.43 16.29 -22.84
C LEU A 78 12.96 17.15 -21.70
N VAL A 79 14.24 17.54 -21.75
CA VAL A 79 14.83 18.48 -20.80
C VAL A 79 14.14 19.85 -20.91
N ILE A 80 13.98 20.37 -22.13
CA ILE A 80 13.27 21.62 -22.38
C ILE A 80 11.83 21.57 -21.84
N PHE A 81 11.12 20.47 -22.10
CA PHE A 81 9.75 20.28 -21.60
C PHE A 81 9.69 20.21 -20.07
N GLY A 82 10.65 19.54 -19.43
CA GLY A 82 10.81 19.52 -17.97
C GLY A 82 11.04 20.91 -17.39
N LEU A 83 11.89 21.72 -18.01
CA LEU A 83 12.14 23.11 -17.63
C LEU A 83 10.89 23.98 -17.80
N LEU A 84 10.17 23.86 -18.91
CA LEU A 84 8.92 24.59 -19.14
C LEU A 84 7.87 24.27 -18.07
N ARG A 85 7.76 23.00 -17.68
CA ARG A 85 6.86 22.57 -16.62
C ARG A 85 7.18 23.23 -15.27
N TYR A 86 8.45 23.42 -14.95
CA TYR A 86 8.86 24.15 -13.75
C TYR A 86 8.34 25.59 -13.73
N PHE A 87 8.53 26.34 -14.82
CA PHE A 87 8.11 27.75 -14.90
C PHE A 87 6.59 27.94 -14.84
N THR A 88 5.82 26.93 -15.22
CA THR A 88 4.34 26.98 -15.26
C THR A 88 3.68 26.45 -13.99
N THR A 89 4.45 25.91 -13.04
CA THR A 89 3.91 25.37 -11.78
C THR A 89 4.00 26.43 -10.68
N THR A 90 2.84 26.79 -10.10
CA THR A 90 2.71 27.70 -8.96
C THR A 90 1.73 27.12 -7.94
N TYR A 91 1.92 27.46 -6.67
CA TYR A 91 1.05 26.99 -5.60
C TYR A 91 0.64 28.14 -4.68
N ARG A 92 -0.47 27.95 -3.97
CA ARG A 92 -0.97 28.88 -2.96
C ARG A 92 -1.55 28.08 -1.79
N ILE A 93 -1.22 28.52 -0.57
CA ILE A 93 -1.65 27.88 0.66
C ILE A 93 -2.51 28.89 1.40
N GLY A 94 -3.84 28.80 1.17
CA GLY A 94 -4.81 29.66 1.82
C GLY A 94 -5.30 29.11 3.16
N PRO A 95 -6.12 29.88 3.89
CA PRO A 95 -6.73 29.44 5.14
C PRO A 95 -7.74 28.29 4.92
N VAL A 96 -8.44 28.27 3.80
CA VAL A 96 -9.50 27.30 3.46
C VAL A 96 -9.00 26.23 2.50
N HIS A 97 -8.25 26.62 1.46
CA HIS A 97 -7.80 25.72 0.40
C HIS A 97 -6.28 25.71 0.22
N VAL A 98 -5.79 24.60 -0.26
CA VAL A 98 -4.45 24.49 -0.85
C VAL A 98 -4.63 24.35 -2.36
N GLN A 99 -4.03 25.25 -3.12
CA GLN A 99 -4.23 25.33 -4.56
C GLN A 99 -2.91 25.12 -5.29
N LEU A 100 -2.97 24.35 -6.37
CA LEU A 100 -1.84 24.05 -7.24
C LEU A 100 -2.24 24.34 -8.70
N ARG A 101 -1.49 25.22 -9.34
CA ARG A 101 -1.66 25.55 -10.76
C ARG A 101 -0.52 24.91 -11.54
N THR A 102 -0.85 24.06 -12.49
CA THR A 102 0.14 23.36 -13.34
C THR A 102 -0.29 23.37 -14.79
N GLY A 103 0.66 23.23 -15.69
CA GLY A 103 0.41 22.98 -17.11
C GLY A 103 1.09 23.98 -18.04
N VAL A 104 1.73 23.45 -19.10
CA VAL A 104 2.40 24.22 -20.15
C VAL A 104 1.41 24.66 -21.22
N PHE A 105 0.65 23.71 -21.77
CA PHE A 105 -0.32 23.97 -22.84
C PHE A 105 -1.74 24.17 -22.29
N GLN A 106 -2.10 23.41 -21.25
CA GLN A 106 -3.41 23.50 -20.61
C GLN A 106 -3.21 23.78 -19.11
N LYS A 107 -3.65 24.92 -18.65
CA LYS A 107 -3.60 25.28 -17.22
C LYS A 107 -4.63 24.45 -16.47
N LYS A 108 -4.15 23.63 -15.53
CA LYS A 108 -4.99 22.90 -14.57
C LYS A 108 -4.85 23.56 -13.21
N LEU A 109 -5.97 23.92 -12.60
CA LEU A 109 -6.06 24.37 -11.22
C LEU A 109 -6.61 23.21 -10.38
N LEU A 110 -5.80 22.73 -9.44
CA LEU A 110 -6.20 21.74 -8.46
C LEU A 110 -6.36 22.44 -7.12
N SER A 111 -7.56 22.45 -6.57
CA SER A 111 -7.89 23.04 -5.27
C SER A 111 -8.32 21.94 -4.31
N VAL A 112 -7.73 21.91 -3.13
CA VAL A 112 -8.01 20.93 -2.07
C VAL A 112 -8.39 21.68 -0.81
N PRO A 113 -9.63 21.53 -0.29
CA PRO A 113 -10.01 22.08 1.00
C PRO A 113 -9.15 21.47 2.12
N ARG A 114 -8.66 22.28 3.04
CA ARG A 114 -7.82 21.83 4.15
C ARG A 114 -8.55 20.82 5.05
N SER A 115 -9.87 20.94 5.22
CA SER A 115 -10.70 19.97 5.93
C SER A 115 -10.67 18.56 5.32
N ARG A 116 -10.37 18.45 4.02
CA ARG A 116 -10.25 17.16 3.31
C ARG A 116 -8.85 16.58 3.33
N ILE A 117 -7.84 17.30 3.85
CA ILE A 117 -6.47 16.79 3.95
C ILE A 117 -6.44 15.69 5.01
N ARG A 118 -5.99 14.50 4.62
CA ARG A 118 -6.01 13.30 5.46
C ARG A 118 -4.63 12.72 5.76
N SER A 119 -3.67 12.93 4.86
CA SER A 119 -2.28 12.58 5.08
C SER A 119 -1.37 13.60 4.40
N VAL A 120 -0.22 13.83 5.00
CA VAL A 120 0.86 14.65 4.45
C VAL A 120 2.10 13.78 4.42
N ASP A 121 2.45 13.32 3.22
CA ASP A 121 3.63 12.50 2.98
C ASP A 121 4.75 13.40 2.48
N VAL A 122 5.91 13.34 3.11
CA VAL A 122 7.10 14.08 2.70
C VAL A 122 8.12 13.10 2.15
N GLU A 123 8.58 13.32 0.93
CA GLU A 123 9.58 12.50 0.28
C GLU A 123 10.77 13.36 -0.14
N ALA A 124 11.98 12.85 0.07
CA ALA A 124 13.19 13.47 -0.44
C ALA A 124 14.09 12.42 -1.08
N GLY A 125 14.29 12.50 -2.39
CA GLY A 125 15.29 11.71 -3.11
C GLY A 125 16.70 12.22 -2.85
N VAL A 126 17.73 11.49 -3.29
CA VAL A 126 19.14 11.86 -3.08
C VAL A 126 19.43 13.29 -3.53
N MET A 127 19.02 13.66 -4.76
CA MET A 127 19.24 15.00 -5.29
C MET A 127 18.47 16.09 -4.53
N HIS A 128 17.23 15.75 -4.09
CA HIS A 128 16.47 16.68 -3.25
C HIS A 128 17.15 16.93 -1.92
N ARG A 129 17.67 15.87 -1.27
CA ARG A 129 18.40 15.99 0.01
C ARG A 129 19.67 16.83 -0.10
N LEU A 130 20.47 16.60 -1.17
CA LEU A 130 21.69 17.38 -1.42
C LEU A 130 21.40 18.87 -1.61
N LEU A 131 20.26 19.22 -2.17
CA LEU A 131 19.86 20.60 -2.43
C LEU A 131 18.95 21.19 -1.34
N GLY A 132 18.64 20.42 -0.27
CA GLY A 132 17.75 20.84 0.81
C GLY A 132 16.29 20.98 0.38
N LEU A 133 15.84 20.18 -0.58
CA LEU A 133 14.49 20.18 -1.12
C LEU A 133 13.71 18.93 -0.68
N SER A 134 12.38 19.05 -0.67
CA SER A 134 11.46 17.96 -0.37
C SER A 134 10.23 18.01 -1.28
N ILE A 135 9.61 16.86 -1.47
CA ILE A 135 8.35 16.69 -2.19
C ILE A 135 7.27 16.45 -1.15
N VAL A 136 6.25 17.29 -1.12
CA VAL A 136 5.10 17.11 -0.20
C VAL A 136 3.90 16.61 -0.99
N ARG A 137 3.38 15.44 -0.61
CA ARG A 137 2.17 14.85 -1.17
C ARG A 137 1.02 14.95 -0.19
N ILE A 138 -0.08 15.51 -0.65
CA ILE A 138 -1.28 15.70 0.15
C ILE A 138 -2.32 14.65 -0.26
N GLY A 139 -2.71 13.80 0.69
CA GLY A 139 -3.75 12.78 0.52
C GLY A 139 -5.12 13.31 0.95
N THR A 140 -6.11 13.32 0.05
CA THR A 140 -7.48 13.80 0.30
C THR A 140 -8.48 12.68 0.55
N GLY A 141 -8.06 11.42 0.45
CA GLY A 141 -8.92 10.27 0.69
C GLY A 141 -9.95 9.97 -0.39
N GLN A 142 -9.93 10.65 -1.51
CA GLN A 142 -10.76 10.25 -2.65
C GLN A 142 -10.16 8.98 -3.30
N ARG A 143 -11.00 7.99 -3.59
CA ARG A 143 -10.64 6.88 -4.47
C ARG A 143 -10.28 7.48 -5.83
N ALA A 144 -9.09 7.20 -6.31
CA ALA A 144 -8.74 7.48 -7.70
C ALA A 144 -9.69 6.61 -8.55
N GLY A 145 -10.75 7.23 -9.07
CA GLY A 145 -11.53 6.64 -10.14
C GLY A 145 -10.57 6.32 -11.28
N SER A 146 -10.87 5.29 -12.05
CA SER A 146 -10.10 4.71 -13.15
C SER A 146 -9.79 5.69 -14.29
N GLY A 147 -9.06 6.73 -14.01
CA GLY A 147 -8.61 7.75 -14.97
C GLY A 147 -7.23 8.22 -14.57
N HIS A 148 -6.25 7.94 -15.44
CA HIS A 148 -4.89 8.48 -15.50
C HIS A 148 -4.52 9.50 -14.41
N ASP A 149 -3.55 9.16 -13.59
CA ASP A 149 -2.52 9.91 -12.82
C ASP A 149 -2.68 11.42 -12.50
N SER A 150 -3.77 12.08 -12.88
CA SER A 150 -3.91 13.54 -12.92
C SER A 150 -4.43 14.21 -11.64
N ASN A 151 -4.77 13.46 -10.57
CA ASN A 151 -5.37 14.01 -9.35
C ASN A 151 -4.51 13.87 -8.08
N LYS A 152 -3.22 13.63 -8.21
CA LYS A 152 -2.32 13.64 -7.05
C LYS A 152 -1.89 15.07 -6.77
N PHE A 153 -2.25 15.58 -5.59
CA PHE A 153 -1.75 16.88 -5.14
C PHE A 153 -0.32 16.72 -4.63
N GLU A 154 0.63 17.11 -5.46
CA GLU A 154 2.06 16.96 -5.19
C GLU A 154 2.77 18.31 -5.35
N LEU A 155 3.31 18.82 -4.25
CA LEU A 155 4.16 20.02 -4.22
C LEU A 155 5.63 19.58 -4.33
N ASN A 156 6.17 19.66 -5.53
CA ASN A 156 7.56 19.33 -5.78
C ASN A 156 8.46 20.53 -5.43
N ALA A 157 9.60 20.25 -4.79
CA ALA A 157 10.65 21.24 -4.48
C ALA A 157 10.24 22.36 -3.52
N LEU A 158 9.73 21.97 -2.37
CA LEU A 158 9.68 22.83 -1.20
C LEU A 158 11.02 22.77 -0.46
N SER A 159 11.47 23.91 0.10
CA SER A 159 12.62 23.90 1.00
C SER A 159 12.32 22.99 2.21
N THR A 160 13.25 22.10 2.54
CA THR A 160 13.10 21.18 3.68
C THR A 160 12.88 21.93 5.00
N ALA A 161 13.42 23.13 5.13
CA ALA A 161 13.22 23.99 6.30
C ALA A 161 11.77 24.46 6.49
N LEU A 162 11.00 24.62 5.40
CA LEU A 162 9.59 25.04 5.44
C LEU A 162 8.61 23.89 5.67
N VAL A 163 9.06 22.65 5.51
CA VAL A 163 8.18 21.48 5.56
C VAL A 163 7.55 21.27 6.93
N PRO A 164 8.26 21.40 8.10
CA PRO A 164 7.65 21.22 9.41
C PRO A 164 6.51 22.22 9.66
N ASP A 165 6.73 23.51 9.39
CA ASP A 165 5.74 24.56 9.60
C ASP A 165 4.53 24.39 8.67
N LEU A 166 4.77 24.08 7.40
CA LEU A 166 3.73 23.78 6.44
C LEU A 166 2.89 22.58 6.87
N ARG A 167 3.54 21.53 7.34
CA ARG A 167 2.89 20.30 7.82
C ARG A 167 2.02 20.60 9.05
N ALA A 168 2.56 21.32 10.04
CA ALA A 168 1.82 21.73 11.21
C ALA A 168 0.60 22.59 10.82
N ALA A 169 0.77 23.54 9.92
CA ALA A 169 -0.30 24.40 9.43
C ALA A 169 -1.39 23.59 8.69
N LEU A 170 -1.03 22.64 7.82
CA LEU A 170 -1.98 21.82 7.08
C LEU A 170 -2.80 20.90 7.98
N LEU A 171 -2.17 20.32 9.02
CA LEU A 171 -2.84 19.44 9.98
C LEU A 171 -3.68 20.20 11.00
N ALA A 172 -3.24 21.39 11.44
CA ALA A 172 -4.00 22.25 12.35
C ALA A 172 -5.32 22.73 11.72
N GLY A 173 -5.32 23.10 10.44
CA GLY A 173 -6.52 23.50 9.71
C GLY A 173 -7.57 22.38 9.61
N ALA A 174 -7.13 21.14 9.43
CA ALA A 174 -8.01 19.96 9.44
C ALA A 174 -8.64 19.70 10.82
N GLN A 175 -7.96 20.10 11.90
CA GLN A 175 -8.45 19.98 13.26
C GLN A 175 -9.43 21.10 13.63
N GLN A 176 -9.20 22.31 13.16
CA GLN A 176 -10.06 23.46 13.42
C GLN A 176 -11.42 23.30 12.74
N ALA A 177 -11.45 22.78 11.51
CA ALA A 177 -12.68 22.43 10.81
C ALA A 177 -13.51 21.37 11.59
N ARG A 178 -12.86 20.39 12.23
CA ARG A 178 -13.53 19.40 13.09
C ARG A 178 -14.10 19.98 14.37
N ARG A 179 -13.46 21.00 14.95
CA ARG A 179 -13.94 21.67 16.18
C ARG A 179 -15.22 22.45 15.93
N LEU A 180 -15.40 22.99 14.73
CA LEU A 180 -16.62 23.67 14.32
C LEU A 180 -17.79 22.70 14.12
N GLU A 181 -17.51 21.43 13.79
CA GLU A 181 -18.53 20.37 13.64
C GLU A 181 -18.98 19.74 14.97
N THR A 182 -18.22 19.92 16.08
CA THR A 182 -18.56 19.36 17.40
C THR A 182 -18.34 20.39 18.50
N PRO A 183 -19.30 21.27 18.80
CA PRO A 183 -19.19 22.24 19.90
C PRO A 183 -19.32 21.51 21.25
N GLY A 184 -18.32 21.61 22.12
CA GLY A 184 -18.51 21.28 23.54
C GLY A 184 -17.43 20.52 24.29
N THR A 185 -16.20 20.38 23.79
CA THR A 185 -15.11 19.77 24.61
C THR A 185 -14.21 20.86 25.19
N PRO A 186 -13.98 20.87 26.53
CA PRO A 186 -13.09 21.84 27.18
C PRO A 186 -11.65 21.71 26.70
N VAL A 187 -10.98 22.85 26.57
CA VAL A 187 -9.56 22.93 26.22
C VAL A 187 -8.74 22.49 27.42
N GLU A 188 -8.31 21.24 27.46
CA GLU A 188 -7.20 20.82 28.31
C GLU A 188 -5.92 21.46 27.77
N SER A 189 -5.18 22.11 28.68
CA SER A 189 -3.89 22.74 28.41
C SER A 189 -2.92 21.71 27.81
N ILE A 190 -2.50 21.95 26.56
CA ILE A 190 -1.68 21.05 25.76
C ILE A 190 -0.24 21.16 26.30
N THR A 191 0.15 20.26 27.18
CA THR A 191 1.54 19.85 27.32
C THR A 191 1.94 19.27 25.95
N GLU A 192 3.02 19.75 25.33
CA GLU A 192 3.49 19.19 24.06
C GLU A 192 3.65 17.68 24.20
N PRO A 193 2.91 16.88 23.41
CA PRO A 193 2.97 15.44 23.54
C PRO A 193 4.36 14.95 23.14
N VAL A 194 5.04 14.27 24.06
CA VAL A 194 6.37 13.70 23.84
C VAL A 194 6.25 12.59 22.81
N ASP A 195 6.99 12.72 21.72
CA ASP A 195 7.10 11.67 20.71
C ASP A 195 7.75 10.42 21.33
N THR A 196 6.97 9.36 21.51
CA THR A 196 7.46 8.07 22.01
C THR A 196 7.79 7.17 20.83
N GLU A 197 9.01 6.68 20.76
CA GLU A 197 9.41 5.69 19.76
C GLU A 197 8.78 4.33 20.10
N ILE A 198 7.91 3.84 19.21
CA ILE A 198 7.20 2.56 19.37
C ILE A 198 7.73 1.46 18.45
N GLY A 199 8.55 1.81 17.45
CA GLY A 199 9.18 0.83 16.57
C GLY A 199 10.36 1.43 15.83
N HIS A 200 11.43 0.64 15.68
CA HIS A 200 12.60 1.00 14.89
C HIS A 200 13.07 -0.19 14.07
N TRP A 201 13.81 0.13 13.03
CA TRP A 201 14.40 -0.87 12.15
C TRP A 201 15.74 -1.36 12.71
N GLU A 202 15.96 -2.66 12.62
CA GLU A 202 17.24 -3.27 12.95
C GLU A 202 17.90 -3.88 11.71
N PRO A 203 19.24 -3.84 11.58
CA PRO A 203 19.97 -4.46 10.47
C PRO A 203 19.67 -5.97 10.31
N SER A 204 19.36 -6.66 11.41
CA SER A 204 18.97 -8.07 11.43
C SER A 204 17.74 -8.39 10.58
N TRP A 205 16.89 -7.37 10.28
CA TRP A 205 15.65 -7.55 9.50
C TRP A 205 15.89 -7.73 8.01
N VAL A 206 17.08 -7.41 7.50
CA VAL A 206 17.46 -7.63 6.10
C VAL A 206 17.29 -9.10 5.70
N ARG A 207 17.48 -10.03 6.63
CA ARG A 207 17.26 -11.47 6.41
C ARG A 207 15.86 -11.84 5.96
N TYR A 208 14.86 -10.98 6.18
CA TYR A 208 13.48 -11.18 5.73
C TYR A 208 13.23 -10.72 4.29
N ALA A 209 14.12 -9.93 3.72
CA ALA A 209 13.99 -9.39 2.36
C ALA A 209 13.90 -10.47 1.27
N PRO A 210 14.71 -11.57 1.29
CA PRO A 210 14.62 -12.61 0.27
C PRO A 210 13.28 -13.33 0.21
N PHE A 211 12.52 -13.33 1.31
CA PHE A 211 11.21 -13.97 1.40
C PHE A 211 10.08 -13.12 0.80
N SER A 212 10.39 -11.94 0.28
CA SER A 212 9.53 -11.18 -0.62
C SER A 212 9.87 -11.53 -2.06
N PHE A 213 8.88 -11.64 -2.95
CA PHE A 213 9.14 -11.90 -4.38
C PHE A 213 9.77 -10.72 -5.13
N THR A 214 10.19 -9.68 -4.42
CA THR A 214 10.68 -8.43 -5.00
C THR A 214 11.95 -8.64 -5.83
N GLY A 215 12.91 -9.44 -5.34
CA GLY A 215 14.14 -9.71 -6.07
C GLY A 215 13.89 -10.42 -7.39
N ILE A 216 13.01 -11.43 -7.39
CA ILE A 216 12.61 -12.14 -8.62
C ILE A 216 11.90 -11.19 -9.58
N ALA A 217 11.01 -10.31 -9.08
CA ALA A 217 10.33 -9.33 -9.91
C ALA A 217 11.30 -8.33 -10.57
N ILE A 218 12.34 -7.89 -9.84
CA ILE A 218 13.38 -7.01 -10.39
C ILE A 218 14.15 -7.71 -11.49
N ILE A 219 14.59 -8.96 -11.28
CA ILE A 219 15.30 -9.73 -12.29
C ILE A 219 14.42 -9.95 -13.55
N ALA A 220 13.16 -10.36 -13.33
CA ALA A 220 12.22 -10.54 -14.43
C ALA A 220 12.00 -9.25 -15.24
N ALA A 221 11.93 -8.09 -14.55
CA ALA A 221 11.82 -6.80 -15.22
C ALA A 221 13.09 -6.45 -16.02
N ILE A 222 14.28 -6.66 -15.45
CA ILE A 222 15.56 -6.43 -16.14
C ILE A 222 15.66 -7.31 -17.39
N ILE A 223 15.38 -8.61 -17.26
CA ILE A 223 15.39 -9.56 -18.37
C ILE A 223 14.37 -9.14 -19.44
N GLY A 224 13.13 -8.87 -19.05
CA GLY A 224 12.06 -8.47 -19.98
C GLY A 224 12.42 -7.21 -20.76
N ILE A 225 12.92 -6.19 -20.08
CA ILE A 225 13.37 -4.94 -20.70
C ILE A 225 14.56 -5.22 -21.64
N SER A 226 15.54 -6.02 -21.21
CA SER A 226 16.71 -6.36 -22.03
C SER A 226 16.32 -7.07 -23.33
N PHE A 227 15.37 -8.02 -23.27
CA PHE A 227 14.86 -8.67 -24.49
C PHE A 227 14.03 -7.73 -25.35
N GLN A 228 13.21 -6.87 -24.77
CA GLN A 228 12.41 -5.89 -25.50
C GLN A 228 13.26 -4.93 -26.33
N TYR A 229 14.44 -4.56 -25.84
CA TYR A 229 15.37 -3.66 -26.53
C TYR A 229 16.49 -4.39 -27.30
N GLY A 230 16.42 -5.71 -27.45
CA GLY A 230 17.39 -6.50 -28.22
C GLY A 230 18.72 -6.77 -27.51
N ILE A 231 18.97 -6.19 -26.35
CA ILE A 231 20.19 -6.44 -25.56
C ILE A 231 20.25 -7.91 -25.14
N GLY A 232 19.12 -8.47 -24.69
CA GLY A 232 19.04 -9.86 -24.29
C GLY A 232 19.38 -10.82 -25.42
N THR A 233 18.95 -10.54 -26.65
CA THR A 233 19.29 -11.34 -27.83
C THR A 233 20.75 -11.18 -28.22
N ALA A 234 21.34 -9.99 -28.10
CA ALA A 234 22.76 -9.75 -28.37
C ALA A 234 23.67 -10.48 -27.37
N VAL A 235 23.30 -10.42 -26.07
CA VAL A 235 24.02 -11.14 -25.02
C VAL A 235 23.89 -12.66 -25.21
N ALA A 236 22.68 -13.16 -25.51
CA ALA A 236 22.46 -14.59 -25.72
C ALA A 236 23.23 -15.16 -26.93
N LYS A 237 23.54 -14.34 -27.93
CA LYS A 237 24.34 -14.71 -29.13
C LYS A 237 25.82 -14.43 -28.96
N SER A 238 26.29 -13.93 -27.83
CA SER A 238 27.71 -13.65 -27.59
C SER A 238 28.49 -14.94 -27.43
N SER A 239 29.75 -14.98 -27.93
CA SER A 239 30.65 -16.13 -27.78
C SER A 239 30.86 -16.51 -26.31
N ALA A 240 30.94 -15.52 -25.41
CA ALA A 240 31.10 -15.77 -24.00
C ALA A 240 29.93 -16.56 -23.39
N VAL A 241 28.71 -16.36 -23.89
CA VAL A 241 27.52 -17.11 -23.44
C VAL A 241 27.50 -18.49 -24.10
N SER A 242 27.78 -18.61 -25.42
CA SER A 242 27.83 -19.90 -26.10
C SER A 242 28.90 -20.83 -25.49
N ASP A 243 30.12 -20.33 -25.30
CA ASP A 243 31.22 -21.12 -24.73
C ASP A 243 30.91 -21.58 -23.27
N SER A 244 30.17 -20.74 -22.52
CA SER A 244 29.69 -21.11 -21.18
C SER A 244 28.61 -22.19 -21.23
N PHE A 245 27.70 -22.15 -22.19
CA PHE A 245 26.70 -23.19 -22.41
C PHE A 245 27.32 -24.51 -22.80
N ASP A 246 28.26 -24.50 -23.75
CA ASP A 246 28.99 -25.71 -24.21
C ASP A 246 29.77 -26.37 -23.07
N SER A 247 30.37 -25.57 -22.18
CA SER A 247 31.07 -26.06 -21.00
C SER A 247 30.09 -26.67 -19.97
N LEU A 248 28.90 -26.08 -19.81
CA LEU A 248 27.86 -26.57 -18.89
C LEU A 248 27.10 -27.78 -19.44
N GLU A 249 27.00 -27.93 -20.78
CA GLU A 249 26.34 -29.07 -21.41
C GLU A 249 27.04 -30.38 -21.04
N SER A 250 28.38 -30.35 -20.89
CA SER A 250 29.17 -31.49 -20.42
C SER A 250 28.77 -31.99 -19.03
N LEU A 251 28.16 -31.16 -18.18
CA LEU A 251 27.71 -31.50 -16.82
C LEU A 251 26.30 -32.14 -16.77
N GLY A 252 25.60 -32.16 -17.91
CA GLY A 252 24.23 -32.66 -18.03
C GLY A 252 23.16 -31.60 -17.70
N ILE A 253 22.07 -31.64 -18.45
CA ILE A 253 20.98 -30.66 -18.42
C ILE A 253 20.40 -30.46 -16.99
N ALA A 254 20.26 -31.54 -16.23
CA ALA A 254 19.69 -31.46 -14.87
C ALA A 254 20.57 -30.62 -13.92
N LEU A 255 21.88 -30.79 -13.96
CA LEU A 255 22.82 -30.04 -13.13
C LEU A 255 22.90 -28.57 -13.59
N MET A 256 22.88 -28.31 -14.90
CA MET A 256 22.80 -26.96 -15.46
C MET A 256 21.57 -26.20 -14.96
N VAL A 257 20.39 -26.82 -14.99
CA VAL A 257 19.15 -26.22 -14.47
C VAL A 257 19.25 -25.92 -12.98
N VAL A 258 19.83 -26.83 -12.18
CA VAL A 258 20.03 -26.61 -10.75
C VAL A 258 20.98 -25.44 -10.50
N ILE A 259 22.11 -25.36 -11.19
CA ILE A 259 23.06 -24.25 -11.07
C ILE A 259 22.39 -22.92 -11.43
N ALA A 260 21.68 -22.86 -12.56
CA ALA A 260 20.96 -21.66 -12.99
C ALA A 260 19.92 -21.20 -11.95
N LEU A 261 19.20 -22.15 -11.36
CA LEU A 261 18.21 -21.87 -10.33
C LEU A 261 18.84 -21.35 -9.03
N VAL A 262 19.98 -21.93 -8.62
CA VAL A 262 20.74 -21.46 -7.44
C VAL A 262 21.30 -20.06 -7.68
N VAL A 263 21.90 -19.79 -8.82
CA VAL A 263 22.41 -18.46 -9.20
C VAL A 263 21.29 -17.44 -9.20
N LEU A 264 20.16 -17.76 -9.82
CA LEU A 264 18.97 -16.89 -9.84
C LEU A 264 18.48 -16.59 -8.41
N LEU A 265 18.42 -17.60 -7.55
CA LEU A 265 17.98 -17.45 -6.16
C LEU A 265 18.94 -16.58 -5.35
N VAL A 266 20.25 -16.78 -5.48
CA VAL A 266 21.27 -15.97 -4.79
C VAL A 266 21.21 -14.51 -5.28
N LEU A 267 21.16 -14.30 -6.59
CA LEU A 267 21.11 -12.94 -7.18
C LEU A 267 19.81 -12.22 -6.80
N SER A 268 18.66 -12.91 -6.86
CA SER A 268 17.39 -12.34 -6.46
C SER A 268 17.36 -12.00 -4.97
N SER A 269 17.97 -12.85 -4.13
CA SER A 269 18.10 -12.60 -2.70
C SER A 269 18.96 -11.37 -2.42
N ALA A 270 20.12 -11.25 -3.07
CA ALA A 270 21.00 -10.09 -2.93
C ALA A 270 20.30 -8.78 -3.36
N LEU A 271 19.64 -8.79 -4.52
CA LEU A 271 18.88 -7.64 -4.99
C LEU A 271 17.72 -7.26 -4.05
N ALA A 272 17.00 -8.25 -3.52
CA ALA A 272 15.95 -8.02 -2.54
C ALA A 272 16.50 -7.38 -1.25
N CYS A 273 17.66 -7.85 -0.76
CA CYS A 273 18.32 -7.28 0.42
C CYS A 273 18.75 -5.82 0.18
N VAL A 274 19.39 -5.54 -0.96
CA VAL A 274 19.81 -4.18 -1.32
C VAL A 274 18.60 -3.25 -1.41
N GLN A 275 17.56 -3.68 -2.11
CA GLN A 275 16.34 -2.89 -2.26
C GLN A 275 15.63 -2.67 -0.92
N TYR A 276 15.60 -3.69 -0.05
CA TYR A 276 15.02 -3.58 1.29
C TYR A 276 15.78 -2.56 2.15
N LEU A 277 17.12 -2.58 2.14
CA LEU A 277 17.96 -1.60 2.82
C LEU A 277 17.69 -0.18 2.32
N ILE A 278 17.64 0.00 1.00
CA ILE A 278 17.37 1.31 0.40
C ILE A 278 15.98 1.82 0.79
N ALA A 279 14.98 0.94 0.78
CA ALA A 279 13.58 1.32 0.99
C ALA A 279 13.22 1.53 2.46
N PHE A 280 13.77 0.71 3.38
CA PHE A 280 13.33 0.66 4.77
C PHE A 280 14.45 0.90 5.80
N GLY A 281 15.68 1.08 5.35
CA GLY A 281 16.78 1.42 6.26
C GLY A 281 16.49 2.68 7.06
N ASP A 282 16.94 2.72 8.31
CA ASP A 282 16.71 3.80 9.29
C ASP A 282 15.22 4.12 9.53
N MET A 283 14.36 3.07 9.47
CA MET A 283 12.95 3.25 9.74
C MET A 283 12.72 3.49 11.22
N LYS A 284 11.90 4.52 11.52
CA LYS A 284 11.43 4.87 12.88
C LYS A 284 9.93 5.09 12.85
N LEU A 285 9.26 4.56 13.85
CA LEU A 285 7.85 4.78 14.10
C LEU A 285 7.70 5.42 15.47
N THR A 286 7.19 6.65 15.52
CA THR A 286 6.90 7.38 16.74
C THR A 286 5.42 7.63 16.90
N ASP A 287 4.97 7.72 18.15
CA ASP A 287 3.59 7.98 18.54
C ASP A 287 3.58 9.08 19.59
N ASN A 288 2.82 10.13 19.34
CA ASN A 288 2.59 11.19 20.33
C ASN A 288 1.16 11.18 20.90
N GLY A 289 0.46 10.04 20.79
CA GLY A 289 -0.93 9.89 21.27
C GLY A 289 -1.98 10.43 20.29
N ARG A 290 -1.63 11.35 19.38
CA ARG A 290 -2.55 11.94 18.38
C ARG A 290 -2.16 11.55 16.95
N ILE A 291 -0.87 11.42 16.69
CA ILE A 291 -0.29 11.22 15.37
C ILE A 291 0.75 10.12 15.44
N LEU A 292 0.65 9.15 14.53
CA LEU A 292 1.71 8.19 14.26
C LEU A 292 2.61 8.75 13.15
N HIS A 293 3.90 8.83 13.40
CA HIS A 293 4.87 9.31 12.46
C HIS A 293 5.81 8.18 12.05
N VAL A 294 5.81 7.85 10.76
CA VAL A 294 6.66 6.82 10.16
C VAL A 294 7.67 7.48 9.24
N SER A 295 8.95 7.30 9.52
CA SER A 295 10.04 7.72 8.64
C SER A 295 10.86 6.52 8.23
N HIS A 296 11.25 6.41 6.95
CA HIS A 296 12.07 5.31 6.44
C HIS A 296 12.78 5.67 5.14
N GLY A 297 13.84 4.93 4.83
CA GLY A 297 14.56 4.95 3.56
C GLY A 297 15.91 5.64 3.60
N LEU A 298 16.96 4.96 3.11
CA LEU A 298 18.33 5.45 3.09
C LEU A 298 18.59 6.45 1.96
N LEU A 299 18.26 6.06 0.72
CA LEU A 299 18.50 6.92 -0.45
C LEU A 299 17.34 7.88 -0.68
N LYS A 300 16.12 7.39 -0.56
CA LYS A 300 14.90 8.17 -0.68
C LYS A 300 14.19 8.15 0.68
N THR A 301 14.34 9.22 1.44
CA THR A 301 13.64 9.34 2.72
C THR A 301 12.17 9.62 2.48
N ARG A 302 11.31 8.87 3.16
CA ARG A 302 9.88 9.08 3.19
C ARG A 302 9.41 9.25 4.62
N GLN A 303 8.63 10.28 4.85
CA GLN A 303 7.99 10.56 6.13
C GLN A 303 6.48 10.60 5.93
N THR A 304 5.78 9.71 6.59
CA THR A 304 4.32 9.60 6.54
C THR A 304 3.75 9.93 7.90
N THR A 305 2.74 10.78 7.92
CA THR A 305 2.02 11.17 9.14
C THR A 305 0.62 10.62 9.07
N LEU A 306 0.25 9.87 10.10
CA LEU A 306 -1.03 9.18 10.21
C LEU A 306 -1.78 9.68 11.44
N ASP A 307 -2.97 10.25 11.26
CA ASP A 307 -3.84 10.71 12.34
C ASP A 307 -4.47 9.52 13.06
N ARG A 308 -4.22 9.34 14.36
CA ARG A 308 -4.76 8.23 15.16
C ARG A 308 -6.30 8.22 15.21
N ALA A 309 -6.93 9.38 15.21
CA ALA A 309 -8.40 9.46 15.19
C ALA A 309 -9.03 8.84 13.93
N ARG A 310 -8.22 8.64 12.88
CA ARG A 310 -8.63 8.00 11.61
C ARG A 310 -8.20 6.54 11.49
N LEU A 311 -7.47 6.04 12.46
CA LEU A 311 -7.09 4.64 12.53
C LEU A 311 -8.33 3.82 12.89
N ARG A 312 -8.67 2.87 12.03
CA ARG A 312 -9.81 1.95 12.22
C ARG A 312 -9.34 0.51 12.41
N GLY A 313 -8.05 0.32 12.53
CA GLY A 313 -7.48 -0.99 12.79
C GLY A 313 -6.12 -1.21 12.15
N THR A 314 -5.71 -2.47 12.12
CA THR A 314 -4.42 -2.90 11.55
C THR A 314 -4.56 -4.20 10.77
N THR A 315 -3.63 -4.41 9.83
CA THR A 315 -3.51 -5.65 9.07
C THR A 315 -2.11 -6.23 9.28
N LEU A 316 -2.03 -7.39 9.92
CA LEU A 316 -0.81 -8.19 10.01
C LEU A 316 -0.74 -9.12 8.80
N LYS A 317 0.26 -8.94 7.94
CA LYS A 317 0.49 -9.73 6.73
C LYS A 317 1.62 -10.72 6.94
N GLU A 318 1.33 -11.98 6.66
CA GLU A 318 2.25 -13.10 6.81
C GLU A 318 2.29 -13.95 5.52
N PRO A 319 2.90 -13.46 4.42
CA PRO A 319 3.14 -14.28 3.24
C PRO A 319 3.84 -15.59 3.60
N LEU A 320 3.56 -16.67 2.86
CA LEU A 320 4.00 -18.03 3.20
C LEU A 320 5.50 -18.12 3.53
N LEU A 321 6.34 -17.58 2.64
CA LEU A 321 7.79 -17.63 2.82
C LEU A 321 8.23 -16.81 4.05
N LEU A 322 7.66 -15.61 4.21
CA LEU A 322 7.94 -14.75 5.36
C LEU A 322 7.50 -15.40 6.68
N ARG A 323 6.35 -16.07 6.67
CA ARG A 323 5.83 -16.83 7.82
C ARG A 323 6.71 -18.01 8.20
N LEU A 324 7.26 -18.76 7.23
CA LEU A 324 8.23 -19.82 7.48
C LEU A 324 9.47 -19.28 8.16
N ALA A 325 9.89 -18.08 7.82
CA ALA A 325 10.99 -17.36 8.49
C ALA A 325 10.57 -16.71 9.82
N ARG A 326 9.32 -16.88 10.29
CA ARG A 326 8.74 -16.21 11.48
C ARG A 326 8.74 -14.68 11.37
N GLY A 327 8.57 -14.18 10.15
CA GLY A 327 8.44 -12.76 9.86
C GLY A 327 6.98 -12.35 9.60
N ALA A 328 6.72 -11.04 9.73
CA ALA A 328 5.45 -10.41 9.41
C ALA A 328 5.67 -8.96 8.96
N ARG A 329 4.65 -8.37 8.34
CA ARG A 329 4.56 -6.95 8.01
C ARG A 329 3.29 -6.39 8.64
N LEU A 330 3.32 -5.15 9.11
CA LEU A 330 2.19 -4.47 9.72
C LEU A 330 1.78 -3.25 8.92
N ASP A 331 0.51 -3.19 8.55
CA ASP A 331 -0.10 -2.04 7.87
C ASP A 331 -1.27 -1.49 8.71
N ALA A 332 -1.49 -0.19 8.68
CA ALA A 332 -2.64 0.47 9.28
C ALA A 332 -3.89 0.38 8.39
N ILE A 333 -5.05 0.23 8.99
CA ILE A 333 -6.35 0.40 8.36
C ILE A 333 -6.85 1.80 8.69
N MET A 334 -6.79 2.72 7.72
CA MET A 334 -7.11 4.12 7.93
C MET A 334 -8.15 4.64 6.97
N THR A 335 -8.98 5.56 7.44
CA THR A 335 -9.90 6.27 6.56
C THR A 335 -9.13 7.25 5.67
N GLY A 336 -9.43 7.23 4.36
CA GLY A 336 -8.87 8.16 3.40
C GLY A 336 -7.49 7.82 2.86
N VAL A 337 -6.94 6.66 3.21
CA VAL A 337 -5.75 6.09 2.58
C VAL A 337 -6.21 4.91 1.73
N SER A 338 -6.06 5.01 0.40
CA SER A 338 -6.42 3.91 -0.50
C SER A 338 -5.47 2.73 -0.31
N ALA A 339 -6.01 1.53 -0.26
CA ALA A 339 -5.23 0.29 -0.18
C ALA A 339 -4.26 0.10 -1.37
N GLU A 340 -4.53 0.74 -2.50
CA GLU A 340 -3.65 0.76 -3.68
C GLU A 340 -2.31 1.47 -3.40
N LYS A 341 -2.30 2.44 -2.47
CA LYS A 341 -1.07 3.08 -1.98
C LYS A 341 -0.50 2.28 -0.80
N LYS A 342 -0.06 1.07 -1.05
CA LYS A 342 0.52 0.13 -0.06
C LYS A 342 1.58 0.73 0.87
N GLU A 343 2.20 1.84 0.47
CA GLU A 343 3.25 2.50 1.24
C GLU A 343 2.72 3.52 2.25
N SER A 344 1.55 4.16 2.00
CA SER A 344 0.99 5.18 2.91
C SER A 344 0.34 4.61 4.17
N SER A 345 0.09 3.30 4.22
CA SER A 345 -0.48 2.61 5.38
C SER A 345 0.54 1.75 6.13
N LEU A 346 1.80 1.78 5.74
CA LEU A 346 2.86 0.99 6.36
C LEU A 346 3.14 1.48 7.78
N LEU A 347 3.07 0.58 8.76
CA LEU A 347 3.53 0.82 10.13
C LEU A 347 4.87 0.13 10.37
N LEU A 348 5.02 -1.12 9.89
CA LEU A 348 6.26 -1.88 10.02
C LEU A 348 6.53 -2.68 8.74
N PRO A 349 7.74 -2.61 8.15
CA PRO A 349 8.12 -3.45 7.01
C PRO A 349 8.26 -4.92 7.42
N GLN A 350 8.71 -5.77 6.47
CA GLN A 350 9.00 -7.16 6.79
C GLN A 350 10.06 -7.23 7.90
N GLY A 351 9.67 -7.76 9.03
CA GLY A 351 10.51 -7.90 10.23
C GLY A 351 10.08 -9.10 11.08
N PRO A 352 10.62 -9.26 12.27
CA PRO A 352 10.22 -10.30 13.20
C PRO A 352 8.73 -10.21 13.53
N ARG A 353 8.01 -11.34 13.48
CA ARG A 353 6.59 -11.38 13.81
C ARG A 353 6.29 -10.82 15.21
N ARG A 354 7.13 -11.16 16.21
CA ARG A 354 6.95 -10.67 17.59
C ARG A 354 6.97 -9.15 17.67
N GLU A 355 7.81 -8.50 16.89
CA GLU A 355 7.91 -7.05 16.84
C GLU A 355 6.67 -6.43 16.18
N ALA A 356 6.18 -7.02 15.09
CA ALA A 356 4.94 -6.59 14.46
C ALA A 356 3.73 -6.74 15.40
N GLU A 357 3.67 -7.82 16.19
CA GLU A 357 2.62 -8.05 17.20
C GLU A 357 2.74 -7.04 18.36
N ARG A 358 3.96 -6.71 18.81
CA ARG A 358 4.21 -5.71 19.85
C ARG A 358 3.76 -4.32 19.41
N VAL A 359 4.18 -3.90 18.22
CA VAL A 359 3.79 -2.60 17.66
C VAL A 359 2.29 -2.54 17.44
N MET A 360 1.67 -3.61 16.93
CA MET A 360 0.22 -3.71 16.78
C MET A 360 -0.50 -3.51 18.11
N ALA A 361 -0.03 -4.17 19.18
CA ALA A 361 -0.60 -4.04 20.53
C ALA A 361 -0.48 -2.61 21.07
N THR A 362 0.66 -1.95 20.85
CA THR A 362 0.89 -0.56 21.26
C THR A 362 0.00 0.42 20.49
N VAL A 363 -0.11 0.26 19.16
CA VAL A 363 -0.91 1.14 18.30
C VAL A 363 -2.41 1.01 18.60
N ILE A 364 -2.92 -0.20 18.85
CA ILE A 364 -4.33 -0.45 19.15
C ILE A 364 -4.63 -0.21 20.65
N GLY A 365 -3.63 -0.37 21.52
CA GLY A 365 -3.81 -0.30 22.98
C GLY A 365 -4.32 -1.61 23.59
N ASP A 366 -4.33 -2.73 22.83
CA ASP A 366 -4.77 -4.05 23.32
C ASP A 366 -3.91 -5.18 22.76
N SER A 367 -3.18 -5.88 23.64
CA SER A 367 -2.30 -7.00 23.28
C SER A 367 -3.07 -8.24 22.81
N ARG A 368 -4.36 -8.37 23.13
CA ARG A 368 -5.20 -9.51 22.72
C ARG A 368 -5.44 -9.54 21.21
N GLN A 369 -5.33 -8.41 20.53
CA GLN A 369 -5.57 -8.29 19.07
C GLN A 369 -4.71 -9.25 18.23
N ALA A 370 -3.45 -9.41 18.61
CA ALA A 370 -2.52 -10.31 17.91
C ALA A 370 -2.71 -11.78 18.33
N SER A 371 -3.01 -12.03 19.60
CA SER A 371 -2.96 -13.36 20.23
C SER A 371 -4.32 -14.04 20.42
N ALA A 372 -5.45 -13.32 20.29
CA ALA A 372 -6.78 -13.89 20.50
C ALA A 372 -6.99 -15.17 19.67
N PRO A 373 -7.49 -16.26 20.31
CA PRO A 373 -7.82 -17.48 19.61
C PRO A 373 -8.95 -17.22 18.61
N LEU A 374 -8.81 -17.78 17.42
CA LEU A 374 -9.80 -17.61 16.37
C LEU A 374 -10.78 -18.78 16.38
N ILE A 375 -12.06 -18.49 16.20
CA ILE A 375 -13.14 -19.45 16.03
C ILE A 375 -13.03 -20.04 14.64
N PRO A 376 -12.87 -21.38 14.49
CA PRO A 376 -12.83 -22.04 13.19
C PRO A 376 -14.23 -22.09 12.56
N HIS A 377 -14.28 -22.08 11.22
CA HIS A 377 -15.55 -22.03 10.46
C HIS A 377 -16.17 -23.42 10.18
N GLY A 378 -15.67 -24.46 10.82
CA GLY A 378 -16.28 -25.79 10.81
C GLY A 378 -15.97 -26.67 9.59
N PRO A 379 -16.59 -27.88 9.53
CA PRO A 379 -16.27 -28.90 8.52
C PRO A 379 -16.72 -28.54 7.11
N ALA A 380 -17.79 -27.78 6.95
CA ALA A 380 -18.28 -27.32 5.64
C ALA A 380 -17.27 -26.41 4.95
N ALA A 381 -16.70 -25.43 5.68
CA ALA A 381 -15.62 -24.58 5.20
C ALA A 381 -14.37 -25.38 4.84
N ARG A 382 -13.99 -26.38 5.66
CA ARG A 382 -12.87 -27.29 5.39
C ARG A 382 -13.08 -28.04 4.07
N ARG A 383 -14.21 -28.74 3.92
CA ARG A 383 -14.54 -29.50 2.70
C ARG A 383 -14.43 -28.62 1.46
N ARG A 384 -14.95 -27.40 1.53
CA ARG A 384 -14.92 -26.46 0.43
C ARG A 384 -13.50 -26.03 0.04
N ARG A 385 -12.59 -25.88 0.99
CA ARG A 385 -11.17 -25.58 0.69
C ARG A 385 -10.51 -26.71 -0.08
N TYR A 386 -10.74 -27.95 0.34
CA TYR A 386 -10.19 -29.13 -0.33
C TYR A 386 -10.78 -29.32 -1.73
N THR A 387 -12.10 -29.22 -1.90
CA THR A 387 -12.74 -29.38 -3.21
C THR A 387 -12.25 -28.35 -4.22
N ARG A 388 -12.07 -27.09 -3.80
CA ARG A 388 -11.54 -26.03 -4.68
C ARG A 388 -10.07 -26.22 -5.02
N ALA A 389 -9.25 -26.66 -4.09
CA ALA A 389 -7.83 -26.86 -4.32
C ALA A 389 -7.54 -28.10 -5.18
N LEU A 390 -8.30 -29.16 -4.98
CA LEU A 390 -8.14 -30.41 -5.73
C LEU A 390 -8.85 -30.41 -7.09
N PHE A 391 -9.70 -29.40 -7.36
CA PHE A 391 -10.44 -29.32 -8.63
C PHE A 391 -9.52 -29.35 -9.85
N LEU A 392 -8.44 -28.57 -9.83
CA LEU A 392 -7.47 -28.54 -10.94
C LEU A 392 -6.76 -29.87 -11.12
N ALA A 393 -6.35 -30.52 -10.03
CA ALA A 393 -5.73 -31.85 -10.06
C ALA A 393 -6.71 -32.91 -10.57
N ALA A 394 -7.98 -32.85 -10.16
CA ALA A 394 -9.03 -33.76 -10.63
C ALA A 394 -9.30 -33.58 -12.13
N VAL A 395 -9.37 -32.35 -12.62
CA VAL A 395 -9.53 -32.09 -14.06
C VAL A 395 -8.33 -32.62 -14.85
N ALA A 396 -7.11 -32.32 -14.40
CA ALA A 396 -5.88 -32.81 -15.04
C ALA A 396 -5.83 -34.36 -15.07
N PHE A 397 -6.22 -35.00 -13.96
CA PHE A 397 -6.33 -36.45 -13.87
C PHE A 397 -7.34 -37.02 -14.90
N LEU A 398 -8.55 -36.44 -14.96
CA LEU A 398 -9.56 -36.85 -15.91
C LEU A 398 -9.11 -36.68 -17.36
N VAL A 399 -8.41 -35.62 -17.68
CA VAL A 399 -7.82 -35.40 -19.02
C VAL A 399 -6.79 -36.47 -19.34
N CYS A 400 -5.87 -36.80 -18.42
CA CYS A 400 -4.89 -37.86 -18.63
C CYS A 400 -5.59 -39.24 -18.85
N VAL A 401 -6.63 -39.54 -18.05
CA VAL A 401 -7.40 -40.76 -18.19
C VAL A 401 -8.14 -40.81 -19.56
N ALA A 402 -8.75 -39.69 -19.97
CA ALA A 402 -9.43 -39.62 -21.26
C ALA A 402 -8.47 -39.80 -22.46
N CYS A 403 -7.28 -39.18 -22.41
CA CYS A 403 -6.23 -39.37 -23.41
C CYS A 403 -5.77 -40.84 -23.46
N ALA A 404 -5.50 -41.46 -22.32
CA ALA A 404 -5.10 -42.86 -22.27
C ALA A 404 -6.22 -43.79 -22.81
N ALA A 405 -7.49 -43.53 -22.47
CA ALA A 405 -8.64 -44.29 -22.96
C ALA A 405 -8.87 -44.14 -24.48
N SER A 406 -8.47 -42.99 -25.05
CA SER A 406 -8.52 -42.76 -26.51
C SER A 406 -7.34 -43.36 -27.29
N GLY A 407 -6.45 -44.10 -26.62
CA GLY A 407 -5.28 -44.75 -27.23
C GLY A 407 -4.06 -43.81 -27.41
N LEU A 408 -4.09 -42.62 -26.82
CA LEU A 408 -2.93 -41.72 -26.81
C LEU A 408 -1.98 -42.14 -25.70
N ASP A 409 -0.68 -42.20 -26.02
CA ASP A 409 0.35 -42.47 -25.04
C ASP A 409 0.50 -41.27 -24.11
N VAL A 410 0.07 -41.43 -22.85
CA VAL A 410 0.24 -40.43 -21.80
C VAL A 410 1.57 -40.67 -21.10
N PRO A 411 2.55 -39.77 -21.23
CA PRO A 411 3.87 -39.98 -20.67
C PRO A 411 3.83 -39.94 -19.11
N ILE A 412 4.72 -40.71 -18.49
CA ILE A 412 4.76 -40.89 -17.03
C ILE A 412 4.92 -39.54 -16.27
N TYR A 413 5.61 -38.57 -16.86
CA TYR A 413 5.75 -37.23 -16.25
C TYR A 413 4.42 -36.46 -16.16
N ALA A 414 3.41 -36.75 -17.01
CA ALA A 414 2.08 -36.14 -16.89
C ALA A 414 1.38 -36.64 -15.62
N TRP A 415 1.46 -37.93 -15.34
CA TRP A 415 0.91 -38.52 -14.10
C TRP A 415 1.64 -38.01 -12.86
N PHE A 416 2.96 -37.85 -12.95
CA PHE A 416 3.74 -37.24 -11.89
C PHE A 416 3.31 -35.77 -11.66
N GLY A 417 3.07 -35.01 -12.72
CA GLY A 417 2.53 -33.66 -12.64
C GLY A 417 1.18 -33.60 -11.92
N VAL A 418 0.26 -34.52 -12.23
CA VAL A 418 -1.03 -34.64 -11.54
C VAL A 418 -0.85 -34.94 -10.05
N ALA A 419 0.08 -35.86 -9.71
CA ALA A 419 0.36 -36.18 -8.32
C ALA A 419 0.91 -34.96 -7.55
N VAL A 420 1.84 -34.21 -8.14
CA VAL A 420 2.39 -32.97 -7.57
C VAL A 420 1.29 -31.92 -7.36
N LEU A 421 0.38 -31.73 -8.33
CA LEU A 421 -0.76 -30.83 -8.19
C LEU A 421 -1.72 -31.28 -7.06
N ALA A 422 -1.96 -32.58 -6.92
CA ALA A 422 -2.83 -33.12 -5.87
C ALA A 422 -2.22 -32.94 -4.48
N ILE A 423 -0.93 -33.28 -4.31
CA ILE A 423 -0.20 -33.11 -3.05
C ILE A 423 -0.10 -31.62 -2.68
N GLY A 424 0.34 -30.78 -3.61
CA GLY A 424 0.45 -29.34 -3.41
C GLY A 424 -0.89 -28.69 -3.10
N GLY A 425 -1.95 -29.07 -3.85
CA GLY A 425 -3.32 -28.62 -3.62
C GLY A 425 -3.83 -29.01 -2.23
N THR A 426 -3.56 -30.25 -1.80
CA THR A 426 -3.92 -30.72 -0.45
C THR A 426 -3.21 -29.94 0.65
N ALA A 427 -1.88 -29.72 0.52
CA ALA A 427 -1.09 -28.95 1.47
C ALA A 427 -1.59 -27.50 1.56
N LEU A 428 -1.88 -26.85 0.42
CA LEU A 428 -2.42 -25.50 0.37
C LEU A 428 -3.86 -25.43 0.96
N ALA A 429 -4.70 -26.44 0.73
CA ALA A 429 -6.04 -26.51 1.30
C ALA A 429 -5.98 -26.62 2.83
N PHE A 430 -5.10 -27.48 3.34
CA PHE A 430 -4.85 -27.64 4.77
C PHE A 430 -4.40 -26.32 5.42
N ASP A 431 -3.38 -25.66 4.85
CA ASP A 431 -2.89 -24.39 5.35
C ASP A 431 -3.94 -23.28 5.28
N ARG A 432 -4.71 -23.24 4.17
CA ARG A 432 -5.78 -22.26 3.97
C ARG A 432 -6.93 -22.43 4.96
N TYR A 433 -7.25 -23.66 5.34
CA TYR A 433 -8.25 -23.93 6.37
C TYR A 433 -7.74 -23.53 7.76
N ASN A 434 -6.52 -23.91 8.12
CA ASN A 434 -5.91 -23.55 9.41
C ASN A 434 -5.66 -22.04 9.54
N GLY A 435 -5.50 -21.36 8.40
CA GLY A 435 -5.41 -19.90 8.33
C GLY A 435 -6.78 -19.19 8.47
N LEU A 436 -7.89 -19.89 8.36
CA LEU A 436 -9.23 -19.31 8.35
C LEU A 436 -9.82 -19.24 9.76
N GLY A 437 -10.35 -18.09 10.13
CA GLY A 437 -11.04 -17.91 11.40
C GLY A 437 -11.36 -16.46 11.68
N HIS A 438 -12.23 -16.25 12.68
CA HIS A 438 -12.58 -14.93 13.19
C HIS A 438 -12.60 -14.93 14.71
N ALA A 439 -12.57 -13.74 15.29
CA ALA A 439 -12.85 -13.52 16.71
C ALA A 439 -13.53 -12.15 16.88
N VAL A 440 -14.37 -12.04 17.88
CA VAL A 440 -14.97 -10.77 18.28
C VAL A 440 -14.41 -10.44 19.67
N LEU A 441 -13.78 -9.29 19.78
CA LEU A 441 -13.39 -8.69 21.06
C LEU A 441 -14.26 -7.45 21.30
N PRO A 442 -14.39 -6.97 22.55
CA PRO A 442 -15.14 -5.75 22.82
C PRO A 442 -14.66 -4.59 21.92
N GLY A 443 -15.54 -4.09 21.05
CA GLY A 443 -15.25 -3.04 20.10
C GLY A 443 -14.42 -3.44 18.86
N TRP A 444 -14.12 -4.75 18.64
CA TRP A 444 -13.24 -5.19 17.57
C TRP A 444 -13.71 -6.47 16.86
N LEU A 445 -13.63 -6.46 15.55
CA LEU A 445 -13.72 -7.65 14.70
C LEU A 445 -12.32 -8.06 14.25
N ILE A 446 -11.94 -9.30 14.56
CA ILE A 446 -10.72 -9.90 14.03
C ILE A 446 -11.09 -10.94 12.99
N THR A 447 -10.54 -10.85 11.80
CA THR A 447 -10.69 -11.86 10.76
C THR A 447 -9.32 -12.26 10.21
N ARG A 448 -9.14 -13.54 9.95
CA ARG A 448 -7.94 -14.08 9.34
C ARG A 448 -8.28 -14.98 8.17
N ASN A 449 -7.60 -14.76 7.06
CA ASN A 449 -7.76 -15.55 5.84
C ASN A 449 -6.44 -15.62 5.06
N GLY A 450 -6.44 -16.40 3.97
CA GLY A 450 -5.29 -16.56 3.10
C GLY A 450 -4.42 -17.77 3.46
N SER A 451 -3.53 -18.13 2.54
CA SER A 451 -2.51 -19.18 2.67
C SER A 451 -1.18 -18.66 2.17
N LEU A 452 -1.01 -18.47 0.85
CA LEU A 452 0.19 -17.87 0.27
C LEU A 452 0.42 -16.43 0.75
N ASP A 453 -0.64 -15.66 0.90
CA ASP A 453 -0.68 -14.35 1.54
C ASP A 453 -1.71 -14.39 2.68
N ARG A 454 -1.26 -14.80 3.87
CA ARG A 454 -2.10 -14.84 5.06
C ARG A 454 -2.17 -13.44 5.65
N GLN A 455 -3.40 -13.01 5.93
CA GLN A 455 -3.67 -11.69 6.51
C GLN A 455 -4.58 -11.84 7.72
N ARG A 456 -4.22 -11.14 8.81
CA ARG A 456 -5.03 -10.98 10.01
C ARG A 456 -5.42 -9.51 10.09
N HIS A 457 -6.71 -9.25 9.95
CA HIS A 457 -7.27 -7.91 10.07
C HIS A 457 -7.89 -7.74 11.44
N SER A 458 -7.54 -6.68 12.13
CA SER A 458 -8.23 -6.21 13.34
C SER A 458 -8.93 -4.91 12.98
N LEU A 459 -10.25 -4.93 12.94
CA LEU A 459 -11.10 -3.81 12.53
C LEU A 459 -11.93 -3.34 13.72
N GLU A 460 -11.90 -2.04 14.00
CA GLU A 460 -12.75 -1.39 15.00
C GLU A 460 -14.22 -1.46 14.58
N SER A 461 -15.12 -1.86 15.50
CA SER A 461 -16.55 -2.02 15.19
C SER A 461 -17.22 -0.70 14.83
N GLU A 462 -16.83 0.42 15.43
CA GLU A 462 -17.32 1.77 15.09
C GLU A 462 -16.92 2.19 13.67
N GLY A 463 -15.86 1.59 13.12
CA GLY A 463 -15.41 1.81 11.74
C GLY A 463 -16.23 1.06 10.69
N VAL A 464 -17.16 0.18 11.10
CA VAL A 464 -18.04 -0.57 10.19
C VAL A 464 -19.28 0.24 9.90
N ILE A 465 -19.48 0.59 8.63
CA ILE A 465 -20.62 1.40 8.17
C ILE A 465 -21.77 0.56 7.59
N GLY A 466 -21.54 -0.73 7.39
CA GLY A 466 -22.58 -1.60 6.84
C GLY A 466 -22.10 -3.04 6.72
N TRP A 467 -23.07 -3.95 6.61
CA TRP A 467 -22.84 -5.37 6.50
C TRP A 467 -23.47 -5.94 5.22
N THR A 468 -22.80 -6.91 4.62
CA THR A 468 -23.33 -7.68 3.51
C THR A 468 -23.10 -9.15 3.76
N VAL A 469 -24.17 -9.95 3.77
CA VAL A 469 -24.08 -11.41 3.79
C VAL A 469 -24.21 -11.90 2.35
N ARG A 470 -23.16 -12.53 1.84
CA ARG A 470 -23.08 -13.01 0.45
C ARG A 470 -22.96 -14.52 0.42
N GLU A 471 -23.81 -15.14 -0.38
CA GLU A 471 -23.80 -16.56 -0.62
C GLU A 471 -23.70 -16.83 -2.13
N THR A 472 -22.64 -17.48 -2.55
CA THR A 472 -22.55 -18.03 -3.90
C THR A 472 -23.35 -19.33 -3.98
N PHE A 473 -23.68 -19.79 -5.18
CA PHE A 473 -24.38 -21.06 -5.39
C PHE A 473 -23.78 -22.25 -4.60
N PHE A 474 -22.45 -22.39 -4.67
CA PHE A 474 -21.74 -23.44 -3.94
C PHE A 474 -21.69 -23.21 -2.41
N GLN A 475 -21.75 -21.95 -1.95
CA GLN A 475 -21.81 -21.64 -0.52
C GLN A 475 -23.16 -22.00 0.04
N ARG A 476 -24.24 -21.64 -0.65
CA ARG A 476 -25.62 -21.98 -0.27
C ARG A 476 -25.78 -23.48 -0.15
N ARG A 477 -25.28 -24.27 -1.13
CA ARG A 477 -25.32 -25.74 -1.07
C ARG A 477 -24.50 -26.32 0.09
N ALA A 478 -23.45 -25.62 0.53
CA ALA A 478 -22.62 -26.06 1.65
C ALA A 478 -23.06 -25.51 3.01
N GLY A 479 -24.13 -24.71 3.07
CA GLY A 479 -24.61 -24.07 4.30
C GLY A 479 -23.66 -23.04 4.91
N VAL A 480 -22.87 -22.35 4.07
CA VAL A 480 -21.91 -21.32 4.51
C VAL A 480 -22.11 -20.03 3.76
N ALA A 481 -21.81 -18.91 4.41
CA ALA A 481 -21.89 -17.56 3.87
C ALA A 481 -20.56 -16.81 4.04
N THR A 482 -20.38 -15.75 3.28
CA THR A 482 -19.32 -14.77 3.51
C THR A 482 -19.95 -13.50 4.08
N VAL A 483 -19.55 -13.13 5.28
CA VAL A 483 -19.96 -11.88 5.94
C VAL A 483 -18.93 -10.81 5.62
N VAL A 484 -19.38 -9.71 5.04
CA VAL A 484 -18.53 -8.60 4.60
C VAL A 484 -18.83 -7.39 5.45
N ALA A 485 -17.83 -6.92 6.21
CA ALA A 485 -17.86 -5.66 6.93
C ALA A 485 -17.41 -4.53 6.00
N ALA A 486 -18.29 -3.63 5.63
CA ALA A 486 -17.98 -2.45 4.83
C ALA A 486 -17.46 -1.33 5.74
N THR A 487 -16.37 -0.67 5.31
CA THR A 487 -15.75 0.42 6.04
C THR A 487 -15.18 1.45 5.05
N PRO A 488 -15.15 2.74 5.36
CA PRO A 488 -14.47 3.75 4.53
C PRO A 488 -12.94 3.66 4.62
N ALA A 489 -12.41 2.71 5.43
CA ALA A 489 -10.99 2.58 5.73
C ALA A 489 -10.32 1.46 4.91
N GLY A 490 -9.04 1.63 4.62
CA GLY A 490 -8.19 0.62 4.00
C GLY A 490 -8.70 0.12 2.64
N THR A 491 -9.02 -1.19 2.53
CA THR A 491 -9.55 -1.81 1.30
C THR A 491 -11.01 -1.51 1.03
N GLY A 492 -11.71 -0.87 1.97
CA GLY A 492 -13.15 -0.59 1.88
C GLY A 492 -14.06 -1.73 2.35
N SER A 493 -13.52 -2.94 2.49
CA SER A 493 -14.28 -4.09 3.00
C SER A 493 -13.35 -5.16 3.57
N TYR A 494 -13.82 -5.86 4.60
CA TYR A 494 -13.12 -6.96 5.25
C TYR A 494 -14.07 -8.15 5.38
N GLU A 495 -13.59 -9.34 5.01
CA GLU A 495 -14.43 -10.51 4.85
C GLU A 495 -14.19 -11.57 5.94
N VAL A 496 -15.27 -12.10 6.49
CA VAL A 496 -15.29 -13.36 7.25
C VAL A 496 -15.83 -14.45 6.29
N ILE A 497 -14.90 -15.23 5.72
CA ILE A 497 -15.17 -16.09 4.58
C ILE A 497 -15.62 -17.49 5.03
N ASP A 498 -16.69 -18.04 4.41
CA ASP A 498 -17.22 -19.39 4.64
C ASP A 498 -17.59 -19.65 6.12
N LEU A 499 -18.22 -18.67 6.77
CA LEU A 499 -18.86 -18.84 8.07
C LEU A 499 -20.14 -19.70 7.91
N PRO A 500 -20.51 -20.60 8.86
CA PRO A 500 -21.83 -21.22 8.84
C PRO A 500 -22.92 -20.17 8.71
N ALA A 501 -23.85 -20.36 7.76
CA ALA A 501 -24.83 -19.32 7.41
C ALA A 501 -25.71 -18.94 8.60
N GLU A 502 -26.00 -19.89 9.49
CA GLU A 502 -26.74 -19.71 10.74
C GLU A 502 -26.06 -18.73 11.72
N ASN A 503 -24.72 -18.66 11.68
CA ASN A 503 -23.93 -17.81 12.58
C ASN A 503 -23.68 -16.41 12.01
N ALA A 504 -24.10 -16.13 10.75
CA ALA A 504 -23.81 -14.84 10.11
C ALA A 504 -24.41 -13.65 10.86
N TRP A 505 -25.67 -13.79 11.28
CA TRP A 505 -26.36 -12.72 12.01
C TRP A 505 -25.88 -12.58 13.44
N ALA A 506 -25.55 -13.68 14.11
CA ALA A 506 -24.97 -13.66 15.46
C ALA A 506 -23.63 -12.94 15.47
N LEU A 507 -22.80 -13.11 14.42
CA LEU A 507 -21.54 -12.38 14.26
C LEU A 507 -21.79 -10.87 14.07
N ILE A 508 -22.73 -10.48 13.21
CA ILE A 508 -23.08 -9.08 12.97
C ILE A 508 -23.55 -8.42 14.26
N GLU A 509 -24.45 -9.06 14.99
CA GLU A 509 -24.98 -8.56 16.26
C GLU A 509 -23.90 -8.44 17.34
N ALA A 510 -22.97 -9.40 17.40
CA ALA A 510 -21.86 -9.37 18.35
C ALA A 510 -20.86 -8.22 18.07
N VAL A 511 -20.67 -7.82 16.82
CA VAL A 511 -19.75 -6.73 16.42
C VAL A 511 -20.45 -5.37 16.46
N THR A 512 -21.70 -5.32 15.98
CA THR A 512 -22.50 -4.09 15.88
C THR A 512 -23.89 -4.37 16.46
N PRO A 513 -24.09 -4.13 17.76
CA PRO A 513 -25.39 -4.34 18.40
C PRO A 513 -26.52 -3.55 17.70
N GLY A 514 -27.64 -4.20 17.41
CA GLY A 514 -28.75 -3.64 16.63
C GLY A 514 -28.54 -3.68 15.11
N GLY A 515 -27.37 -4.09 14.62
CA GLY A 515 -27.08 -4.20 13.19
C GLY A 515 -27.87 -5.28 12.45
N GLY A 516 -28.41 -6.27 13.18
CA GLY A 516 -29.25 -7.35 12.68
C GLY A 516 -30.75 -7.04 12.64
N ASP A 517 -31.23 -6.11 13.45
CA ASP A 517 -32.67 -5.83 13.68
C ASP A 517 -33.40 -5.34 12.42
N VAL A 518 -32.72 -4.57 11.59
CA VAL A 518 -33.26 -4.04 10.31
C VAL A 518 -33.65 -5.18 9.36
N TRP A 519 -33.05 -6.37 9.49
CA TRP A 519 -33.28 -7.53 8.61
C TRP A 519 -34.12 -8.62 9.27
N ALA A 520 -34.09 -8.73 10.61
CA ALA A 520 -34.88 -9.72 11.36
C ALA A 520 -36.39 -9.42 11.30
N GLY A 521 -36.79 -8.15 11.17
CA GLY A 521 -38.18 -7.72 11.08
C GLY A 521 -38.88 -7.96 9.71
N ARG A 522 -38.19 -8.55 8.71
CA ARG A 522 -38.71 -8.81 7.37
C ARG A 522 -38.97 -10.28 7.04
N ARG A 523 -39.02 -11.17 8.02
CA ARG A 523 -39.43 -12.57 7.84
C ARG A 523 -40.81 -12.80 8.40
#